data_2cbbff472a42a2c166a6a15085a138d4
#
_entry.id   2cbbff472a42a2c166a6a15085a138d4
#
_cell.length_a   1.000
_cell.length_b   1.000
_cell.length_c   1.000
_cell.angle_alpha   90.00
_cell.angle_beta   90.00
_cell.angle_gamma   90.00
#
_symmetry.space_group_name_H-M   'P 1'
#
loop_
_entity.id
_entity.type
_entity.pdbx_description
1 polymer ?
#
loop_
_entity_poly.entity_id
_entity_poly.type
_entity_poly.pdbx_seq_one_letter_code
_entity_poly.pdbx_strand_id
1 'polypeptide(L)'
;VVPVIAAGTAYSICGRLGIAPGIIMGFVCTSIKSGFIGGIVGGFLIGYFVLFLQKYLAPHTPAWMKGLLPVMIIPFLTTVVCCLLMYYVLGIPFAWIINSLQGWLASMSNGSKFVFGAIVGAMACFDFGGPINKTASTFVNGLLADGVYGPESIKFLGSMVPPFGIAVACLLQPKKFTSAEKEQLKAAVPMG
;
A
#
# COMPACT_ATOMS: atom_id res chain seq x y z
N VAL A 1 -8.52 4.88 0.43
CA VAL A 1 -7.31 4.05 0.57
C VAL A 1 -6.09 4.92 0.88
N VAL A 2 -5.78 5.97 0.09
CA VAL A 2 -4.58 6.80 0.25
C VAL A 2 -4.44 7.43 1.66
N PRO A 3 -5.49 8.03 2.28
CA PRO A 3 -5.39 8.56 3.63
C PRO A 3 -5.05 7.51 4.69
N VAL A 4 -5.56 6.27 4.52
CA VAL A 4 -5.26 5.17 5.45
C VAL A 4 -3.82 4.70 5.31
N ILE A 5 -3.31 4.62 4.07
CA ILE A 5 -1.90 4.28 3.81
C ILE A 5 -0.97 5.33 4.43
N ALA A 6 -1.22 6.62 4.19
CA ALA A 6 -0.39 7.69 4.74
C ALA A 6 -0.41 7.69 6.27
N ALA A 7 -1.59 7.55 6.89
CA ALA A 7 -1.73 7.47 8.34
C ALA A 7 -1.05 6.23 8.93
N GLY A 8 -1.21 5.05 8.30
CA GLY A 8 -0.58 3.81 8.73
C GLY A 8 0.95 3.87 8.66
N THR A 9 1.48 4.46 7.58
CA THR A 9 2.93 4.67 7.41
C THR A 9 3.47 5.64 8.48
N ALA A 10 2.80 6.76 8.71
CA ALA A 10 3.18 7.72 9.76
C ALA A 10 3.10 7.08 11.16
N TYR A 11 2.03 6.33 11.42
CA TYR A 11 1.85 5.62 12.69
C TYR A 11 2.98 4.61 12.98
N SER A 12 3.43 3.87 11.97
CA SER A 12 4.52 2.89 12.12
C SER A 12 5.85 3.54 12.53
N ILE A 13 6.04 4.84 12.25
CA ILE A 13 7.29 5.57 12.52
C ILE A 13 7.22 6.34 13.85
N CYS A 14 6.15 7.10 14.06
CA CYS A 14 6.03 8.03 15.20
C CYS A 14 4.84 7.73 16.13
N GLY A 15 4.15 6.61 15.96
CA GLY A 15 3.02 6.21 16.77
C GLY A 15 1.79 7.12 16.60
N ARG A 16 1.02 7.32 17.67
CA ARG A 16 -0.28 8.00 17.62
C ARG A 16 -0.22 9.44 17.10
N LEU A 17 0.89 10.14 17.27
CA LEU A 17 1.05 11.53 16.83
C LEU A 17 1.03 11.68 15.31
N GLY A 18 1.35 10.62 14.56
CA GLY A 18 1.34 10.61 13.10
C GLY A 18 -0.03 10.39 12.48
N ILE A 19 -1.03 9.91 13.24
CA ILE A 19 -2.32 9.48 12.65
C ILE A 19 -3.05 10.66 12.01
N ALA A 20 -3.32 11.72 12.78
CA ALA A 20 -4.07 12.87 12.30
C ALA A 20 -3.36 13.60 11.14
N PRO A 21 -2.06 13.97 11.26
CA PRO A 21 -1.31 14.55 10.14
C PRO A 21 -1.25 13.61 8.93
N GLY A 22 -1.12 12.29 9.14
CA GLY A 22 -1.09 11.30 8.08
C GLY A 22 -2.40 11.20 7.30
N ILE A 23 -3.54 11.24 7.99
CA ILE A 23 -4.86 11.27 7.34
C ILE A 23 -4.99 12.52 6.45
N ILE A 24 -4.66 13.70 6.98
CA ILE A 24 -4.74 14.95 6.24
C ILE A 24 -3.80 14.94 5.04
N MET A 25 -2.57 14.47 5.22
CA MET A 25 -1.61 14.28 4.13
C MET A 25 -2.18 13.39 3.02
N GLY A 26 -2.83 12.29 3.36
CA GLY A 26 -3.43 11.39 2.39
C GLY A 26 -4.57 12.06 1.60
N PHE A 27 -5.36 12.93 2.21
CA PHE A 27 -6.35 13.74 1.48
C PHE A 27 -5.67 14.74 0.54
N VAL A 28 -4.61 15.40 0.96
CA VAL A 28 -3.81 16.28 0.09
C VAL A 28 -3.26 15.49 -1.09
N CYS A 29 -2.66 14.33 -0.87
CA CYS A 29 -2.14 13.45 -1.93
C CYS A 29 -3.23 13.04 -2.94
N THR A 30 -4.44 12.79 -2.47
CA THR A 30 -5.58 12.47 -3.35
C THR A 30 -5.97 13.71 -4.18
N SER A 31 -6.03 14.90 -3.58
CA SER A 31 -6.41 16.13 -4.26
C SER A 31 -5.42 16.54 -5.36
N ILE A 32 -4.12 16.34 -5.12
CA ILE A 32 -3.06 16.64 -6.11
C ILE A 32 -2.79 15.49 -7.09
N LYS A 33 -3.57 14.42 -7.04
CA LYS A 33 -3.45 13.23 -7.90
C LYS A 33 -2.06 12.55 -7.83
N SER A 34 -1.37 12.66 -6.69
CA SER A 34 -0.10 11.97 -6.47
C SER A 34 -0.28 10.48 -6.10
N GLY A 35 -1.52 10.04 -5.95
CA GLY A 35 -1.92 8.68 -5.76
C GLY A 35 -1.37 8.00 -4.50
N PHE A 36 -1.31 6.67 -4.53
CA PHE A 36 -0.83 5.90 -3.38
C PHE A 36 0.67 6.08 -3.11
N ILE A 37 1.48 6.31 -4.15
CA ILE A 37 2.93 6.58 -4.00
C ILE A 37 3.12 7.86 -3.18
N GLY A 38 2.41 8.92 -3.53
CA GLY A 38 2.39 10.15 -2.74
C GLY A 38 1.93 9.93 -1.30
N GLY A 39 0.93 9.07 -1.09
CA GLY A 39 0.46 8.69 0.24
C GLY A 39 1.51 7.99 1.10
N ILE A 40 2.25 7.04 0.54
CA ILE A 40 3.35 6.35 1.24
C ILE A 40 4.46 7.35 1.58
N VAL A 41 4.96 8.10 0.60
CA VAL A 41 6.04 9.08 0.80
C VAL A 41 5.61 10.19 1.76
N GLY A 42 4.37 10.68 1.63
CA GLY A 42 3.80 11.64 2.56
C GLY A 42 3.71 11.11 3.99
N GLY A 43 3.37 9.84 4.17
CA GLY A 43 3.39 9.17 5.46
C GLY A 43 4.80 9.08 6.08
N PHE A 44 5.81 8.74 5.28
CA PHE A 44 7.21 8.78 5.71
C PHE A 44 7.64 10.19 6.11
N LEU A 45 7.32 11.19 5.29
CA LEU A 45 7.64 12.59 5.56
C LEU A 45 7.06 13.05 6.90
N ILE A 46 5.79 12.76 7.15
CA ILE A 46 5.12 13.07 8.42
C ILE A 46 5.79 12.34 9.58
N GLY A 47 6.03 11.04 9.45
CA GLY A 47 6.61 10.24 10.52
C GLY A 47 7.97 10.75 10.97
N TYR A 48 8.87 10.98 10.03
CA TYR A 48 10.20 11.51 10.35
C TYR A 48 10.18 12.96 10.83
N PHE A 49 9.29 13.80 10.28
CA PHE A 49 9.18 15.18 10.73
C PHE A 49 8.63 15.29 12.16
N VAL A 50 7.68 14.44 12.54
CA VAL A 50 7.22 14.32 13.92
C VAL A 50 8.37 13.94 14.86
N LEU A 51 9.16 12.93 14.51
CA LEU A 51 10.34 12.53 15.31
C LEU A 51 11.35 13.66 15.43
N PHE A 52 11.58 14.39 14.33
CA PHE A 52 12.44 15.55 14.33
C PHE A 52 11.94 16.63 15.31
N LEU A 53 10.67 16.99 15.23
CA LEU A 53 10.07 17.96 16.15
C LEU A 53 10.11 17.49 17.60
N GLN A 54 9.83 16.23 17.88
CA GLN A 54 9.95 15.68 19.23
C GLN A 54 11.37 15.82 19.77
N LYS A 55 12.38 15.52 18.96
CA LYS A 55 13.78 15.58 19.37
C LYS A 55 14.25 17.02 19.64
N TYR A 56 13.81 17.99 18.84
CA TYR A 56 14.30 19.37 18.94
C TYR A 56 13.41 20.28 19.75
N LEU A 57 12.08 20.14 19.67
CA LEU A 57 11.15 21.01 20.42
C LEU A 57 10.97 20.57 21.87
N ALA A 58 10.90 19.28 22.16
CA ALA A 58 10.61 18.81 23.51
C ALA A 58 11.60 19.30 24.58
N PRO A 59 12.93 19.32 24.34
CA PRO A 59 13.90 19.83 25.33
C PRO A 59 13.79 21.34 25.59
N HIS A 60 13.37 22.12 24.59
CA HIS A 60 13.31 23.57 24.67
C HIS A 60 11.94 24.10 25.14
N THR A 61 10.99 23.22 25.38
CA THR A 61 9.63 23.59 25.75
C THR A 61 9.50 23.84 27.26
N PRO A 62 8.99 25.00 27.69
CA PRO A 62 8.76 25.29 29.10
C PRO A 62 7.73 24.34 29.73
N ALA A 63 7.81 24.15 31.05
CA ALA A 63 7.04 23.16 31.78
C ALA A 63 5.52 23.27 31.58
N TRP A 64 4.98 24.48 31.45
CA TRP A 64 3.54 24.73 31.25
C TRP A 64 3.04 24.34 29.85
N MET A 65 3.90 24.28 28.84
CA MET A 65 3.55 23.89 27.47
C MET A 65 3.78 22.41 27.17
N LYS A 66 4.43 21.64 28.05
CA LYS A 66 4.76 20.24 27.81
C LYS A 66 3.55 19.36 27.50
N GLY A 67 2.39 19.67 28.10
CA GLY A 67 1.15 18.93 27.81
C GLY A 67 0.53 19.29 26.46
N LEU A 68 0.66 20.52 26.00
CA LEU A 68 0.12 21.00 24.71
C LEU A 68 0.99 20.60 23.53
N LEU A 69 2.28 20.39 23.77
CA LEU A 69 3.25 20.09 22.72
C LEU A 69 2.87 18.85 21.86
N PRO A 70 2.66 17.65 22.46
CA PRO A 70 2.33 16.46 21.68
C PRO A 70 0.89 16.47 21.14
N VAL A 71 -0.03 17.14 21.79
CA VAL A 71 -1.46 17.06 21.44
C VAL A 71 -1.83 18.04 20.33
N MET A 72 -1.23 19.22 20.34
CA MET A 72 -1.63 20.31 19.44
C MET A 72 -0.47 20.82 18.57
N ILE A 73 0.66 21.19 19.18
CA ILE A 73 1.74 21.89 18.49
C ILE A 73 2.41 21.00 17.45
N ILE A 74 2.83 19.78 17.82
CA ILE A 74 3.51 18.87 16.92
C ILE A 74 2.59 18.45 15.77
N PRO A 75 1.36 17.94 15.98
CA PRO A 75 0.48 17.57 14.87
C PRO A 75 0.15 18.74 13.96
N PHE A 76 -0.13 19.93 14.51
CA PHE A 76 -0.45 21.11 13.70
C PHE A 76 0.73 21.54 12.83
N LEU A 77 1.90 21.72 13.43
CA LEU A 77 3.10 22.17 12.70
C LEU A 77 3.52 21.15 11.63
N THR A 78 3.46 19.86 11.99
CA THR A 78 3.75 18.77 11.05
C THR A 78 2.79 18.81 9.87
N THR A 79 1.49 18.93 10.13
CA THR A 79 0.48 18.98 9.07
C THR A 79 0.73 20.14 8.12
N VAL A 80 0.88 21.35 8.65
CA VAL A 80 1.08 22.55 7.83
C VAL A 80 2.34 22.43 6.97
N VAL A 81 3.48 22.17 7.60
CA VAL A 81 4.77 22.13 6.90
C VAL A 81 4.83 21.00 5.87
N CYS A 82 4.48 19.78 6.27
CA CYS A 82 4.59 18.62 5.38
C CYS A 82 3.54 18.66 4.27
N CYS A 83 2.33 19.13 4.52
CA CYS A 83 1.32 19.25 3.47
C CYS A 83 1.65 20.35 2.46
N LEU A 84 2.20 21.49 2.89
CA LEU A 84 2.70 22.52 1.97
C LEU A 84 3.86 22.00 1.13
N LEU A 85 4.81 21.31 1.74
CA LEU A 85 5.94 20.69 1.02
C LEU A 85 5.44 19.68 -0.03
N MET A 86 4.47 18.86 0.36
CA MET A 86 3.88 17.88 -0.55
C MET A 86 3.11 18.56 -1.68
N TYR A 87 2.34 19.60 -1.38
CA TYR A 87 1.53 20.29 -2.38
C TYR A 87 2.39 21.03 -3.44
N TYR A 88 3.40 21.76 -3.01
CA TYR A 88 4.17 22.62 -3.92
C TYR A 88 5.42 21.95 -4.52
N VAL A 89 6.01 20.98 -3.86
CA VAL A 89 7.31 20.40 -4.25
C VAL A 89 7.20 18.95 -4.67
N LEU A 90 6.74 18.08 -3.76
CA LEU A 90 6.79 16.63 -3.98
C LEU A 90 5.61 16.11 -4.79
N GLY A 91 4.46 16.74 -4.72
CA GLY A 91 3.24 16.24 -5.38
C GLY A 91 3.34 16.24 -6.90
N ILE A 92 4.02 17.22 -7.48
CA ILE A 92 4.18 17.34 -8.94
C ILE A 92 4.88 16.12 -9.54
N PRO A 93 6.10 15.71 -9.08
CA PRO A 93 6.77 14.54 -9.63
C PRO A 93 6.00 13.24 -9.37
N PHE A 94 5.33 13.09 -8.23
CA PHE A 94 4.54 11.87 -7.97
C PHE A 94 3.29 11.79 -8.82
N ALA A 95 2.58 12.89 -9.03
CA ALA A 95 1.44 12.92 -9.96
C ALA A 95 1.89 12.59 -11.39
N TRP A 96 3.05 13.09 -11.83
CA TRP A 96 3.61 12.75 -13.14
C TRP A 96 3.94 11.25 -13.25
N ILE A 97 4.56 10.64 -12.24
CA ILE A 97 4.85 9.20 -12.21
C ILE A 97 3.57 8.37 -12.33
N ILE A 98 2.54 8.69 -11.55
CA ILE A 98 1.26 7.96 -11.59
C ILE A 98 0.58 8.11 -12.97
N ASN A 99 0.52 9.31 -13.51
CA ASN A 99 -0.07 9.55 -14.84
C ASN A 99 0.71 8.81 -15.94
N SER A 100 2.04 8.82 -15.89
CA SER A 100 2.88 8.08 -16.83
C SER A 100 2.66 6.58 -16.74
N LEU A 101 2.54 6.04 -15.53
CA LEU A 101 2.27 4.62 -15.30
C LEU A 101 0.87 4.22 -15.82
N GLN A 102 -0.15 5.05 -15.57
CA GLN A 102 -1.49 4.82 -16.11
C GLN A 102 -1.51 4.86 -17.64
N GLY A 103 -0.85 5.85 -18.24
CA GLY A 103 -0.71 5.97 -19.69
C GLY A 103 0.02 4.78 -20.31
N TRP A 104 1.10 4.33 -19.68
CA TRP A 104 1.84 3.15 -20.12
C TRP A 104 0.97 1.88 -20.06
N LEU A 105 0.24 1.64 -18.96
CA LEU A 105 -0.67 0.50 -18.83
C LEU A 105 -1.81 0.55 -19.87
N ALA A 106 -2.35 1.74 -20.13
CA ALA A 106 -3.41 1.91 -21.13
C ALA A 106 -2.92 1.65 -22.56
N SER A 107 -1.66 2.00 -22.87
CA SER A 107 -1.05 1.82 -24.18
C SER A 107 -0.54 0.41 -24.45
N MET A 108 -0.53 -0.48 -23.46
CA MET A 108 -0.03 -1.84 -23.64
C MET A 108 -0.82 -2.64 -24.68
N SER A 109 -0.12 -3.31 -25.60
CA SER A 109 -0.69 -4.30 -26.50
C SER A 109 -1.19 -5.54 -25.75
N ASN A 110 -2.03 -6.36 -26.40
CA ASN A 110 -2.53 -7.59 -25.76
C ASN A 110 -1.40 -8.55 -25.35
N GLY A 111 -0.33 -8.65 -26.15
CA GLY A 111 0.84 -9.47 -25.81
C GLY A 111 1.57 -8.93 -24.56
N SER A 112 1.77 -7.62 -24.48
CA SER A 112 2.40 -6.98 -23.31
C SER A 112 1.55 -7.10 -22.05
N LYS A 113 0.22 -7.01 -22.18
CA LYS A 113 -0.72 -7.24 -21.07
C LYS A 113 -0.63 -8.68 -20.54
N PHE A 114 -0.45 -9.66 -21.44
CA PHE A 114 -0.25 -11.05 -21.04
C PHE A 114 1.03 -11.23 -20.22
N VAL A 115 2.15 -10.68 -20.67
CA VAL A 115 3.43 -10.73 -19.93
C VAL A 115 3.32 -10.04 -18.57
N PHE A 116 2.73 -8.86 -18.54
CA PHE A 116 2.49 -8.14 -17.30
C PHE A 116 1.62 -8.96 -16.34
N GLY A 117 0.53 -9.55 -16.86
CA GLY A 117 -0.36 -10.42 -16.10
C GLY A 117 0.34 -11.67 -15.55
N ALA A 118 1.20 -12.28 -16.35
CA ALA A 118 2.00 -13.43 -15.91
C ALA A 118 2.96 -13.06 -14.76
N ILE A 119 3.60 -11.90 -14.83
CA ILE A 119 4.49 -11.42 -13.77
C ILE A 119 3.71 -11.15 -12.47
N VAL A 120 2.62 -10.37 -12.54
CA VAL A 120 1.80 -10.04 -11.37
C VAL A 120 1.18 -11.30 -10.77
N GLY A 121 0.67 -12.19 -11.59
CA GLY A 121 0.10 -13.47 -11.16
C GLY A 121 1.16 -14.37 -10.49
N ALA A 122 2.35 -14.47 -11.07
CA ALA A 122 3.47 -15.22 -10.47
C ALA A 122 3.87 -14.63 -9.11
N MET A 123 3.98 -13.31 -9.00
CA MET A 123 4.28 -12.64 -7.72
C MET A 123 3.20 -12.89 -6.68
N ALA A 124 1.93 -12.93 -7.07
CA ALA A 124 0.82 -13.22 -6.18
C ALA A 124 0.88 -14.63 -5.59
N CYS A 125 1.41 -15.61 -6.34
CA CYS A 125 1.46 -17.01 -5.94
C CYS A 125 2.80 -17.46 -5.36
N PHE A 126 3.88 -16.65 -5.51
CA PHE A 126 5.26 -17.08 -5.25
C PHE A 126 5.52 -17.45 -3.79
N ASP A 127 5.04 -16.67 -2.86
CA ASP A 127 5.35 -16.81 -1.43
C ASP A 127 4.12 -16.85 -0.50
N PHE A 128 2.93 -17.11 -1.06
CA PHE A 128 1.67 -17.33 -0.34
C PHE A 128 1.37 -16.32 0.78
N GLY A 129 1.56 -15.05 0.50
CA GLY A 129 1.33 -13.97 1.47
C GLY A 129 2.59 -13.39 2.10
N GLY A 130 3.77 -13.78 1.61
CA GLY A 130 5.06 -13.23 2.00
C GLY A 130 5.38 -11.87 1.36
N PRO A 131 6.65 -11.44 1.41
CA PRO A 131 7.07 -10.11 0.97
C PRO A 131 6.75 -9.81 -0.50
N ILE A 132 6.93 -10.79 -1.40
CA ILE A 132 6.71 -10.62 -2.84
C ILE A 132 5.23 -10.44 -3.14
N ASN A 133 4.37 -11.28 -2.56
CA ASN A 133 2.92 -11.15 -2.67
C ASN A 133 2.45 -9.81 -2.10
N LYS A 134 2.95 -9.40 -0.92
CA LYS A 134 2.59 -8.10 -0.31
C LYS A 134 3.02 -6.91 -1.16
N THR A 135 4.18 -6.98 -1.81
CA THR A 135 4.65 -5.94 -2.74
C THR A 135 3.73 -5.85 -3.94
N ALA A 136 3.41 -6.97 -4.58
CA ALA A 136 2.43 -7.02 -5.67
C ALA A 136 1.07 -6.49 -5.22
N SER A 137 0.59 -6.89 -4.03
CA SER A 137 -0.68 -6.43 -3.47
C SER A 137 -0.70 -4.92 -3.23
N THR A 138 0.35 -4.37 -2.65
CA THR A 138 0.44 -2.92 -2.38
C THR A 138 0.43 -2.13 -3.68
N PHE A 139 1.19 -2.58 -4.69
CA PHE A 139 1.24 -1.96 -6.01
C PHE A 139 -0.13 -1.99 -6.70
N VAL A 140 -0.75 -3.15 -6.76
CA VAL A 140 -2.02 -3.36 -7.46
C VAL A 140 -3.18 -2.63 -6.75
N ASN A 141 -3.25 -2.70 -5.42
CA ASN A 141 -4.23 -1.94 -4.63
C ASN A 141 -4.01 -0.42 -4.75
N GLY A 142 -2.77 0.02 -4.92
CA GLY A 142 -2.45 1.40 -5.22
C GLY A 142 -3.06 1.84 -6.55
N LEU A 143 -2.82 1.07 -7.61
CA LEU A 143 -3.39 1.33 -8.93
C LEU A 143 -4.92 1.29 -8.92
N LEU A 144 -5.53 0.36 -8.16
CA LEU A 144 -6.97 0.31 -7.95
C LEU A 144 -7.51 1.60 -7.33
N ALA A 145 -6.80 2.16 -6.34
CA ALA A 145 -7.16 3.44 -5.71
C ALA A 145 -7.09 4.61 -6.70
N ASP A 146 -6.24 4.51 -7.72
CA ASP A 146 -6.07 5.49 -8.78
C ASP A 146 -6.96 5.21 -10.01
N GLY A 147 -7.90 4.24 -9.92
CA GLY A 147 -8.89 3.93 -10.96
C GLY A 147 -8.42 2.94 -12.04
N VAL A 148 -7.30 2.26 -11.85
CA VAL A 148 -6.78 1.24 -12.77
C VAL A 148 -7.11 -0.16 -12.24
N TYR A 149 -8.14 -0.79 -12.80
CA TYR A 149 -8.73 -2.03 -12.28
C TYR A 149 -8.07 -3.31 -12.82
N GLY A 150 -7.48 -3.27 -14.02
CA GLY A 150 -6.92 -4.46 -14.69
C GLY A 150 -5.93 -5.27 -13.86
N PRO A 151 -4.91 -4.64 -13.26
CA PRO A 151 -3.92 -5.35 -12.44
C PRO A 151 -4.52 -6.07 -11.22
N GLU A 152 -5.55 -5.50 -10.58
CA GLU A 152 -6.23 -6.15 -9.45
C GLU A 152 -6.97 -7.41 -9.89
N SER A 153 -7.68 -7.35 -11.02
CA SER A 153 -8.37 -8.52 -11.59
C SER A 153 -7.39 -9.67 -11.87
N ILE A 154 -6.20 -9.36 -12.41
CA ILE A 154 -5.15 -10.35 -12.66
C ILE A 154 -4.66 -10.97 -11.36
N LYS A 155 -4.43 -10.16 -10.33
CA LYS A 155 -3.98 -10.64 -9.04
C LYS A 155 -5.01 -11.55 -8.36
N PHE A 156 -6.29 -11.20 -8.43
CA PHE A 156 -7.38 -12.04 -7.93
C PHE A 156 -7.41 -13.40 -8.63
N LEU A 157 -7.36 -13.41 -9.96
CA LEU A 157 -7.28 -14.65 -10.74
C LEU A 157 -6.03 -15.46 -10.38
N GLY A 158 -4.87 -14.81 -10.23
CA GLY A 158 -3.63 -15.45 -9.82
C GLY A 158 -3.73 -16.12 -8.45
N SER A 159 -4.41 -15.51 -7.49
CA SER A 159 -4.55 -16.09 -6.14
C SER A 159 -5.46 -17.32 -6.09
N MET A 160 -6.30 -17.54 -7.11
CA MET A 160 -7.13 -18.74 -7.23
C MET A 160 -6.37 -19.96 -7.81
N VAL A 161 -5.24 -19.74 -8.49
CA VAL A 161 -4.47 -20.81 -9.14
C VAL A 161 -3.91 -21.87 -8.18
N PRO A 162 -3.37 -21.52 -6.99
CA PRO A 162 -2.82 -22.51 -6.06
C PRO A 162 -3.81 -23.57 -5.58
N PRO A 163 -5.04 -23.25 -5.14
CA PRO A 163 -6.04 -24.25 -4.77
C PRO A 163 -6.35 -25.24 -5.90
N PHE A 164 -6.49 -24.74 -7.14
CA PHE A 164 -6.70 -25.58 -8.30
C PHE A 164 -5.47 -26.46 -8.61
N GLY A 165 -4.26 -25.89 -8.51
CA GLY A 165 -3.01 -26.64 -8.72
C GLY A 165 -2.87 -27.81 -7.74
N ILE A 166 -3.17 -27.58 -6.44
CA ILE A 166 -3.14 -28.64 -5.44
C ILE A 166 -4.24 -29.68 -5.68
N ALA A 167 -5.42 -29.27 -6.10
CA ALA A 167 -6.50 -30.20 -6.44
C ALA A 167 -6.12 -31.11 -7.61
N VAL A 168 -5.52 -30.56 -8.66
CA VAL A 168 -4.99 -31.33 -9.81
C VAL A 168 -3.88 -32.28 -9.35
N ALA A 169 -2.95 -31.84 -8.52
CA ALA A 169 -1.90 -32.67 -7.97
C ALA A 169 -2.47 -33.86 -7.15
N CYS A 170 -3.52 -33.62 -6.37
CA CYS A 170 -4.22 -34.66 -5.61
C CYS A 170 -4.93 -35.68 -6.52
N LEU A 171 -5.50 -35.22 -7.65
CA LEU A 171 -6.10 -36.13 -8.65
C LEU A 171 -5.06 -36.98 -9.33
N LEU A 172 -3.89 -36.40 -9.69
CA LEU A 172 -2.81 -37.13 -10.37
C LEU A 172 -2.08 -38.11 -9.44
N GLN A 173 -1.91 -37.77 -8.15
CA GLN A 173 -1.17 -38.61 -7.23
C GLN A 173 -1.90 -38.76 -5.87
N PRO A 174 -3.09 -39.39 -5.83
CA PRO A 174 -3.92 -39.46 -4.64
C PRO A 174 -3.27 -40.18 -3.45
N LYS A 175 -2.28 -41.04 -3.70
CA LYS A 175 -1.55 -41.80 -2.66
C LYS A 175 -0.62 -40.93 -1.81
N LYS A 176 -0.27 -39.74 -2.28
CA LYS A 176 0.62 -38.80 -1.55
C LYS A 176 -0.13 -37.88 -0.60
N PHE A 177 -1.44 -37.85 -0.65
CA PHE A 177 -2.30 -37.01 0.18
C PHE A 177 -3.03 -37.85 1.23
N THR A 178 -3.10 -37.32 2.43
CA THR A 178 -3.87 -37.92 3.55
C THR A 178 -5.37 -37.78 3.32
N SER A 179 -6.17 -38.57 4.02
CA SER A 179 -7.65 -38.50 3.92
C SER A 179 -8.19 -37.12 4.33
N ALA A 180 -7.58 -36.49 5.35
CA ALA A 180 -7.94 -35.16 5.80
C ALA A 180 -7.65 -34.08 4.75
N GLU A 181 -6.49 -34.13 4.09
CA GLU A 181 -6.13 -33.19 3.02
C GLU A 181 -7.06 -33.34 1.81
N LYS A 182 -7.46 -34.54 1.45
CA LYS A 182 -8.42 -34.79 0.37
C LYS A 182 -9.80 -34.20 0.68
N GLU A 183 -10.25 -34.27 1.92
CA GLU A 183 -11.51 -33.66 2.33
C GLU A 183 -11.44 -32.11 2.30
N GLN A 184 -10.34 -31.54 2.79
CA GLN A 184 -10.11 -30.09 2.73
C GLN A 184 -10.07 -29.58 1.30
N LEU A 185 -9.46 -30.32 0.38
CA LEU A 185 -9.41 -29.95 -1.05
C LEU A 185 -10.78 -29.97 -1.73
N LYS A 186 -11.69 -30.86 -1.32
CA LYS A 186 -13.09 -30.83 -1.81
C LYS A 186 -13.82 -29.55 -1.46
N ALA A 187 -13.50 -28.95 -0.31
CA ALA A 187 -14.07 -27.67 0.09
C ALA A 187 -13.31 -26.48 -0.50
N ALA A 188 -11.99 -26.58 -0.70
CA ALA A 188 -11.16 -25.49 -1.21
C ALA A 188 -11.43 -25.17 -2.68
N VAL A 189 -11.71 -26.17 -3.54
CA VAL A 189 -11.96 -25.97 -4.97
C VAL A 189 -13.19 -25.12 -5.28
N PRO A 190 -14.35 -25.27 -4.61
CA PRO A 190 -15.50 -24.40 -4.84
C PRO A 190 -15.35 -23.00 -4.23
N MET A 191 -14.42 -22.82 -3.29
CA MET A 191 -14.18 -21.55 -2.59
C MET A 191 -13.02 -20.72 -3.16
N GLY A 192 -12.17 -21.28 -4.01
CA GLY A 192 -11.10 -20.60 -4.75
C GLY A 192 -11.60 -20.11 -6.08
#